data_3040cd69b0bde343a2336f439b5cf2d1
#
_entry.id   3040cd69b0bde343a2336f439b5cf2d1
#
_cell.length_a   1.000
_cell.length_b   1.000
_cell.length_c   1.000
_cell.angle_alpha   90.00
_cell.angle_beta   90.00
_cell.angle_gamma   90.00
#
_symmetry.space_group_name_H-M   'P 1'
#
loop_
_entity.id
_entity.type
_entity.pdbx_description
1 polymer ?
#
loop_
_entity_poly.entity_id
_entity_poly.type
_entity_poly.pdbx_seq_one_letter_code
_entity_poly.pdbx_strand_id
1 'polypeptide(L)'
;MQIKNILMFSKFKIKFKNRNEIIALSLLVLITIVSTTYFNYTQKRILNNYKTIVENIYFKKTVNHFFDNLEPKFRKVTHQVSQGETFDNILEKYSIKKKEIVEIKKNLSKKVNLNKLNTNQRIQFTIDQSNNLVKEFVFQISSSERVFLKRDSVENNFNQEIILTKLYKKIVYKENIILQSLYKAAIDQKI
;
A
#
# COMPACT_ATOMS: atom_id res chain seq x y z
N MET A 1 -2.20 -17.83 30.23
CA MET A 1 -0.84 -18.16 30.70
C MET A 1 -0.65 -17.54 32.07
N GLN A 2 -0.36 -18.35 33.05
CA GLN A 2 -0.64 -18.18 34.46
C GLN A 2 0.14 -17.06 35.15
N ILE A 3 -0.60 -16.22 35.89
CA ILE A 3 -0.12 -15.32 36.95
C ILE A 3 0.29 -16.19 38.14
N LYS A 4 1.57 -16.49 38.23
CA LYS A 4 2.13 -17.29 39.33
C LYS A 4 3.49 -16.73 39.73
N ASN A 5 3.54 -15.49 40.24
CA ASN A 5 4.76 -14.97 40.88
C ASN A 5 4.46 -13.73 41.78
N ILE A 6 3.41 -13.80 42.59
CA ILE A 6 3.15 -12.77 43.63
C ILE A 6 3.07 -13.45 45.02
N LEU A 7 4.03 -14.29 45.34
CA LEU A 7 4.12 -14.85 46.71
C LEU A 7 5.58 -15.18 47.05
N MET A 8 6.45 -14.22 46.95
CA MET A 8 7.83 -14.35 47.43
C MET A 8 8.23 -13.29 48.47
N PHE A 9 7.24 -12.80 49.23
CA PHE A 9 7.50 -11.82 50.30
C PHE A 9 7.43 -12.36 51.73
N SER A 10 7.48 -13.69 51.91
CA SER A 10 7.18 -14.29 53.20
C SER A 10 8.37 -14.63 54.10
N LYS A 11 9.61 -14.11 53.85
CA LYS A 11 10.74 -14.45 54.71
C LYS A 11 11.65 -13.26 55.12
N PHE A 12 11.17 -12.04 54.98
CA PHE A 12 11.93 -10.89 55.55
C PHE A 12 11.39 -10.64 56.98
N LYS A 13 11.91 -11.36 58.00
CA LYS A 13 11.73 -10.99 59.41
C LYS A 13 12.63 -9.79 59.69
N ILE A 14 12.10 -8.56 59.43
CA ILE A 14 12.75 -7.33 59.85
C ILE A 14 12.63 -7.23 61.37
N LYS A 15 13.72 -7.48 62.10
CA LYS A 15 13.80 -7.24 63.52
C LYS A 15 13.99 -5.73 63.73
N PHE A 16 12.92 -5.00 63.96
CA PHE A 16 12.99 -3.61 64.36
C PHE A 16 13.53 -3.48 65.77
N LYS A 17 14.67 -2.84 65.93
CA LYS A 17 15.34 -2.65 67.23
C LYS A 17 14.91 -1.35 67.94
N ASN A 18 14.44 -0.36 67.16
CA ASN A 18 14.10 0.98 67.67
C ASN A 18 12.74 1.46 67.15
N ARG A 19 11.95 2.11 68.02
CA ARG A 19 10.66 2.74 67.69
C ARG A 19 10.76 3.75 66.54
N ASN A 20 11.91 4.44 66.40
CA ASN A 20 12.16 5.42 65.38
C ASN A 20 12.31 4.78 63.97
N GLU A 21 12.83 3.55 63.85
CA GLU A 21 12.93 2.80 62.58
C GLU A 21 11.56 2.42 62.02
N ILE A 22 10.64 2.07 62.91
CA ILE A 22 9.26 1.74 62.53
C ILE A 22 8.53 2.97 61.99
N ILE A 23 8.72 4.12 62.64
CA ILE A 23 8.16 5.39 62.23
C ILE A 23 8.72 5.82 60.86
N ALA A 24 10.04 5.73 60.68
CA ALA A 24 10.68 6.06 59.41
C ALA A 24 10.17 5.18 58.26
N LEU A 25 10.01 3.90 58.47
CA LEU A 25 9.50 2.93 57.47
C LEU A 25 8.03 3.18 57.14
N SER A 26 7.20 3.48 58.16
CA SER A 26 5.80 3.85 57.92
C SER A 26 5.66 5.14 57.12
N LEU A 27 6.51 6.13 57.38
CA LEU A 27 6.53 7.39 56.64
C LEU A 27 6.96 7.17 55.18
N LEU A 28 7.94 6.30 54.93
CA LEU A 28 8.38 5.95 53.59
C LEU A 28 7.26 5.26 52.80
N VAL A 29 6.54 4.32 53.43
CA VAL A 29 5.38 3.65 52.80
C VAL A 29 4.29 4.67 52.47
N LEU A 30 4.04 5.63 53.36
CA LEU A 30 3.04 6.67 53.17
C LEU A 30 3.41 7.58 52.00
N ILE A 31 4.68 7.96 51.87
CA ILE A 31 5.20 8.76 50.75
C ILE A 31 5.02 7.98 49.43
N THR A 32 5.33 6.69 49.40
CA THR A 32 5.16 5.88 48.16
C THR A 32 3.70 5.77 47.76
N ILE A 33 2.78 5.60 48.69
CA ILE A 33 1.33 5.53 48.41
C ILE A 33 0.84 6.89 47.85
N VAL A 34 1.23 8.00 48.47
CA VAL A 34 0.86 9.34 48.00
C VAL A 34 1.42 9.60 46.60
N SER A 35 2.70 9.27 46.40
CA SER A 35 3.35 9.45 45.07
C SER A 35 2.68 8.62 43.97
N THR A 36 2.36 7.35 44.24
CA THR A 36 1.70 6.48 43.26
C THR A 36 0.27 6.91 42.97
N THR A 37 -0.47 7.37 43.99
CA THR A 37 -1.84 7.88 43.78
C THR A 37 -1.85 9.17 42.98
N TYR A 38 -0.92 10.09 43.28
CA TYR A 38 -0.76 11.34 42.54
C TYR A 38 -0.35 11.06 41.06
N PHE A 39 0.59 10.16 40.85
CA PHE A 39 1.01 9.77 39.50
C PHE A 39 -0.16 9.14 38.70
N ASN A 40 -0.89 8.22 39.29
CA ASN A 40 -2.04 7.61 38.64
C ASN A 40 -3.16 8.60 38.32
N TYR A 41 -3.38 9.56 39.19
CA TYR A 41 -4.35 10.64 39.01
C TYR A 41 -3.97 11.54 37.84
N THR A 42 -2.72 11.96 37.77
CA THR A 42 -2.20 12.79 36.65
C THR A 42 -2.24 12.03 35.32
N GLN A 43 -1.85 10.79 35.31
CA GLN A 43 -1.92 9.92 34.08
C GLN A 43 -3.37 9.77 33.59
N LYS A 44 -4.31 9.49 34.47
CA LYS A 44 -5.73 9.40 34.10
C LYS A 44 -6.26 10.73 33.54
N ARG A 45 -5.88 11.86 34.13
CA ARG A 45 -6.31 13.17 33.66
C ARG A 45 -5.77 13.50 32.27
N ILE A 46 -4.51 13.18 32.00
CA ILE A 46 -3.88 13.35 30.69
C ILE A 46 -4.58 12.46 29.65
N LEU A 47 -4.78 11.19 29.97
CA LEU A 47 -5.43 10.22 29.06
C LEU A 47 -6.86 10.64 28.71
N ASN A 48 -7.62 11.12 29.70
CA ASN A 48 -8.98 11.61 29.48
C ASN A 48 -9.00 12.84 28.57
N ASN A 49 -8.05 13.76 28.74
CA ASN A 49 -7.94 14.94 27.88
C ASN A 49 -7.66 14.53 26.41
N TYR A 50 -6.73 13.60 26.18
CA TYR A 50 -6.48 13.08 24.83
C TYR A 50 -7.73 12.38 24.25
N LYS A 51 -8.41 11.58 25.05
CA LYS A 51 -9.65 10.91 24.63
C LYS A 51 -10.72 11.92 24.22
N THR A 52 -10.91 12.98 25.00
CA THR A 52 -11.88 14.04 24.69
C THR A 52 -11.54 14.76 23.38
N ILE A 53 -10.25 15.01 23.10
CA ILE A 53 -9.81 15.63 21.84
C ILE A 53 -10.08 14.70 20.66
N VAL A 54 -9.69 13.43 20.76
CA VAL A 54 -9.87 12.43 19.67
C VAL A 54 -11.35 12.12 19.41
N GLU A 55 -12.18 12.12 20.46
CA GLU A 55 -13.62 11.88 20.34
C GLU A 55 -14.40 13.13 19.89
N ASN A 56 -13.77 14.30 19.88
CA ASN A 56 -14.39 15.54 19.46
C ASN A 56 -14.84 15.42 17.98
N ILE A 57 -16.12 15.71 17.73
CA ILE A 57 -16.72 15.60 16.40
C ILE A 57 -16.06 16.53 15.37
N TYR A 58 -15.63 17.71 15.81
CA TYR A 58 -14.95 18.67 14.94
C TYR A 58 -13.55 18.18 14.56
N PHE A 59 -12.82 17.61 15.54
CA PHE A 59 -11.53 16.99 15.28
C PHE A 59 -11.66 15.84 14.27
N LYS A 60 -12.61 14.93 14.47
CA LYS A 60 -12.89 13.83 13.53
C LYS A 60 -13.23 14.33 12.14
N LYS A 61 -14.10 15.34 12.03
CA LYS A 61 -14.45 15.95 10.74
C LYS A 61 -13.26 16.59 10.06
N THR A 62 -12.41 17.30 10.78
CA THR A 62 -11.20 17.93 10.23
C THR A 62 -10.21 16.88 9.75
N VAL A 63 -9.98 15.83 10.54
CA VAL A 63 -9.08 14.72 10.18
C VAL A 63 -9.61 13.97 8.96
N ASN A 64 -10.89 13.64 8.92
CA ASN A 64 -11.50 12.98 7.74
C ASN A 64 -11.40 13.88 6.51
N HIS A 65 -11.73 15.16 6.62
CA HIS A 65 -11.61 16.10 5.50
C HIS A 65 -10.16 16.19 4.99
N PHE A 66 -9.19 16.16 5.90
CA PHE A 66 -7.77 16.13 5.51
C PHE A 66 -7.41 14.85 4.76
N PHE A 67 -7.82 13.67 5.27
CA PHE A 67 -7.55 12.39 4.62
C PHE A 67 -8.27 12.22 3.28
N ASP A 68 -9.50 12.69 3.17
CA ASP A 68 -10.30 12.63 1.95
C ASP A 68 -9.71 13.50 0.82
N ASN A 69 -8.99 14.57 1.19
CA ASN A 69 -8.33 15.47 0.23
C ASN A 69 -6.84 15.14 0.01
N LEU A 70 -6.30 14.11 0.67
CA LEU A 70 -4.94 13.65 0.40
C LEU A 70 -4.89 12.92 -0.94
N GLU A 71 -4.12 13.46 -1.88
CA GLU A 71 -3.80 12.73 -3.09
C GLU A 71 -3.01 11.45 -2.75
N PRO A 72 -3.35 10.30 -3.35
CA PRO A 72 -2.62 9.07 -3.09
C PRO A 72 -1.16 9.23 -3.51
N LYS A 73 -0.23 8.82 -2.66
CA LYS A 73 1.21 8.87 -2.95
C LYS A 73 1.56 8.24 -4.31
N PHE A 74 0.84 7.18 -4.67
CA PHE A 74 1.06 6.43 -5.90
C PHE A 74 -0.14 6.54 -6.83
N ARG A 75 0.08 7.05 -8.03
CA ARG A 75 -0.94 7.12 -9.09
C ARG A 75 -0.73 5.99 -10.09
N LYS A 76 -1.71 5.09 -10.21
CA LYS A 76 -1.72 4.06 -11.25
C LYS A 76 -2.32 4.63 -12.53
N VAL A 77 -1.64 4.41 -13.63
CA VAL A 77 -2.04 4.83 -14.97
C VAL A 77 -2.15 3.59 -15.86
N THR A 78 -3.23 3.51 -16.61
CA THR A 78 -3.39 2.56 -17.71
C THR A 78 -3.63 3.34 -18.98
N HIS A 79 -2.74 3.19 -19.95
CA HIS A 79 -2.83 3.83 -21.26
C HIS A 79 -3.02 2.76 -22.34
N GLN A 80 -3.94 3.00 -23.25
CA GLN A 80 -4.16 2.19 -24.44
C GLN A 80 -3.60 2.95 -25.63
N VAL A 81 -2.65 2.34 -26.30
CA VAL A 81 -1.94 2.97 -27.43
C VAL A 81 -2.91 3.27 -28.57
N SER A 82 -2.94 4.52 -29.01
CA SER A 82 -3.70 5.00 -30.15
C SER A 82 -2.82 5.03 -31.41
N GLN A 83 -3.46 5.12 -32.55
CA GLN A 83 -2.74 5.21 -33.82
C GLN A 83 -1.86 6.47 -33.88
N GLY A 84 -0.60 6.31 -34.26
CA GLY A 84 0.36 7.42 -34.39
C GLY A 84 1.05 7.85 -33.10
N GLU A 85 0.71 7.26 -31.96
CA GLU A 85 1.41 7.54 -30.71
C GLU A 85 2.78 6.86 -30.67
N THR A 86 3.78 7.56 -30.13
CA THR A 86 5.10 7.01 -29.85
C THR A 86 5.25 6.75 -28.35
N PHE A 87 6.15 5.82 -27.99
CA PHE A 87 6.41 5.50 -26.60
C PHE A 87 6.78 6.75 -25.78
N ASP A 88 7.61 7.62 -26.33
CA ASP A 88 8.07 8.85 -25.66
C ASP A 88 6.90 9.82 -25.44
N ASN A 89 6.09 10.07 -26.46
CA ASN A 89 4.95 10.98 -26.37
C ASN A 89 3.91 10.51 -25.35
N ILE A 90 3.69 9.20 -25.27
CA ILE A 90 2.77 8.62 -24.26
C ILE A 90 3.27 8.95 -22.86
N LEU A 91 4.55 8.72 -22.54
CA LEU A 91 5.07 8.95 -21.21
C LEU A 91 5.18 10.44 -20.87
N GLU A 92 5.55 11.29 -21.84
CA GLU A 92 5.58 12.75 -21.69
C GLU A 92 4.19 13.32 -21.36
N LYS A 93 3.12 12.80 -21.95
CA LYS A 93 1.72 13.16 -21.65
C LYS A 93 1.37 13.01 -20.17
N TYR A 94 2.00 12.07 -19.47
CA TYR A 94 1.83 11.86 -18.04
C TYR A 94 2.89 12.56 -17.17
N SER A 95 3.60 13.53 -17.74
CA SER A 95 4.63 14.35 -17.06
C SER A 95 5.82 13.54 -16.53
N ILE A 96 6.14 12.42 -17.19
CA ILE A 96 7.35 11.64 -16.88
C ILE A 96 8.55 12.33 -17.51
N LYS A 97 9.61 12.54 -16.72
CA LYS A 97 10.82 13.24 -17.16
C LYS A 97 11.56 12.45 -18.23
N LYS A 98 12.18 13.15 -19.21
CA LYS A 98 12.95 12.52 -20.31
C LYS A 98 14.02 11.56 -19.83
N LYS A 99 14.72 11.88 -18.74
CA LYS A 99 15.73 11.00 -18.13
C LYS A 99 15.12 9.65 -17.72
N GLU A 100 13.95 9.69 -17.13
CA GLU A 100 13.19 8.51 -16.69
C GLU A 100 12.73 7.67 -17.89
N ILE A 101 12.25 8.33 -18.95
CA ILE A 101 11.83 7.67 -20.20
C ILE A 101 13.00 6.91 -20.81
N VAL A 102 14.20 7.51 -20.86
CA VAL A 102 15.41 6.87 -21.38
C VAL A 102 15.77 5.62 -20.55
N GLU A 103 15.66 5.70 -19.23
CA GLU A 103 15.94 4.57 -18.35
C GLU A 103 14.96 3.41 -18.56
N ILE A 104 13.67 3.69 -18.65
CA ILE A 104 12.62 2.70 -18.94
C ILE A 104 12.88 2.06 -20.32
N LYS A 105 13.17 2.88 -21.35
CA LYS A 105 13.48 2.39 -22.70
C LYS A 105 14.68 1.45 -22.70
N LYS A 106 15.77 1.82 -21.99
CA LYS A 106 16.98 0.99 -21.90
C LYS A 106 16.67 -0.39 -21.34
N ASN A 107 15.78 -0.47 -20.36
CA ASN A 107 15.39 -1.76 -19.76
C ASN A 107 14.44 -2.53 -20.67
N LEU A 108 13.45 -1.89 -21.30
CA LEU A 108 12.49 -2.56 -22.18
C LEU A 108 13.07 -2.99 -23.51
N SER A 109 13.99 -2.20 -24.12
CA SER A 109 14.54 -2.46 -25.45
C SER A 109 15.26 -3.78 -25.60
N LYS A 110 15.68 -4.39 -24.49
CA LYS A 110 16.26 -5.73 -24.48
C LYS A 110 15.28 -6.82 -24.94
N LYS A 111 13.97 -6.58 -24.84
CA LYS A 111 12.90 -7.56 -25.08
C LYS A 111 11.81 -7.06 -26.02
N VAL A 112 11.68 -5.77 -26.20
CA VAL A 112 10.57 -5.13 -26.93
C VAL A 112 11.09 -4.12 -27.96
N ASN A 113 10.53 -4.15 -29.15
CA ASN A 113 10.77 -3.09 -30.14
C ASN A 113 9.82 -1.93 -29.88
N LEU A 114 10.30 -0.91 -29.15
CA LEU A 114 9.49 0.25 -28.78
C LEU A 114 9.19 1.22 -29.93
N ASN A 115 9.82 1.01 -31.11
CA ASN A 115 9.53 1.80 -32.31
C ASN A 115 8.28 1.29 -33.07
N LYS A 116 7.77 0.09 -32.70
CA LYS A 116 6.57 -0.51 -33.30
C LYS A 116 5.56 -0.82 -32.19
N LEU A 117 4.82 0.22 -31.79
CA LEU A 117 3.69 0.04 -30.87
C LEU A 117 2.46 -0.43 -31.69
N ASN A 118 1.77 -1.42 -31.16
CA ASN A 118 0.51 -1.85 -31.75
C ASN A 118 -0.65 -1.03 -31.21
N THR A 119 -1.57 -0.64 -32.08
CA THR A 119 -2.83 -0.01 -31.65
C THR A 119 -3.56 -0.93 -30.68
N ASN A 120 -4.18 -0.38 -29.65
CA ASN A 120 -4.83 -1.05 -28.54
C ASN A 120 -3.90 -1.83 -27.57
N GLN A 121 -2.60 -1.72 -27.74
CA GLN A 121 -1.63 -2.25 -26.79
C GLN A 121 -1.76 -1.51 -25.46
N ARG A 122 -1.67 -2.24 -24.34
CA ARG A 122 -1.80 -1.66 -23.00
C ARG A 122 -0.44 -1.42 -22.37
N ILE A 123 -0.27 -0.20 -21.86
CA ILE A 123 0.87 0.22 -21.06
C ILE A 123 0.31 0.62 -19.68
N GLN A 124 0.85 0.03 -18.62
CA GLN A 124 0.44 0.36 -17.25
C GLN A 124 1.67 0.79 -16.46
N PHE A 125 1.54 1.79 -15.64
CA PHE A 125 2.62 2.22 -14.79
C PHE A 125 2.11 2.93 -13.53
N THR A 126 2.93 2.87 -12.48
CA THR A 126 2.67 3.50 -11.20
C THR A 126 3.68 4.61 -10.98
N ILE A 127 3.19 5.84 -10.80
CA ILE A 127 4.01 7.03 -10.57
C ILE A 127 3.97 7.37 -9.09
N ASP A 128 5.13 7.63 -8.48
CA ASP A 128 5.24 8.27 -7.19
C ASP A 128 5.07 9.79 -7.36
N GLN A 129 3.95 10.33 -6.89
CA GLN A 129 3.59 11.74 -7.09
C GLN A 129 4.51 12.71 -6.33
N SER A 130 5.27 12.22 -5.34
CA SER A 130 6.19 13.06 -4.56
C SER A 130 7.43 13.49 -5.37
N ASN A 131 7.89 12.66 -6.32
CA ASN A 131 9.11 12.88 -7.09
C ASN A 131 8.94 12.67 -8.61
N ASN A 132 7.74 12.27 -9.05
CA ASN A 132 7.40 11.93 -10.44
C ASN A 132 8.26 10.79 -11.02
N LEU A 133 8.69 9.85 -10.17
CA LEU A 133 9.40 8.66 -10.62
C LEU A 133 8.44 7.49 -10.84
N VAL A 134 8.73 6.69 -11.87
CA VAL A 134 7.98 5.47 -12.12
C VAL A 134 8.47 4.36 -11.20
N LYS A 135 7.58 3.81 -10.40
CA LYS A 135 7.88 2.70 -9.46
C LYS A 135 7.68 1.34 -10.10
N GLU A 136 6.63 1.21 -10.89
CA GLU A 136 6.30 -0.03 -11.59
C GLU A 136 5.89 0.31 -13.02
N PHE A 137 6.30 -0.53 -13.95
CA PHE A 137 5.94 -0.39 -15.35
C PHE A 137 5.63 -1.74 -15.95
N VAL A 138 4.47 -1.86 -16.60
CA VAL A 138 4.01 -3.10 -17.26
C VAL A 138 3.77 -2.80 -18.73
N PHE A 139 4.47 -3.52 -19.57
CA PHE A 139 4.31 -3.44 -21.02
C PHE A 139 3.76 -4.75 -21.55
N GLN A 140 2.59 -4.70 -22.17
CA GLN A 140 1.97 -5.88 -22.75
C GLN A 140 2.56 -6.14 -24.14
N ILE A 141 3.27 -7.26 -24.31
CA ILE A 141 3.82 -7.67 -25.62
C ILE A 141 2.73 -8.40 -26.43
N SER A 142 2.04 -9.33 -25.79
CA SER A 142 0.97 -10.12 -26.40
C SER A 142 -0.15 -10.39 -25.38
N SER A 143 -1.16 -11.15 -25.79
CA SER A 143 -2.22 -11.59 -24.86
C SER A 143 -1.70 -12.48 -23.72
N SER A 144 -0.56 -13.16 -23.93
CA SER A 144 0.04 -14.07 -22.95
C SER A 144 1.33 -13.59 -22.31
N GLU A 145 1.95 -12.54 -22.85
CA GLU A 145 3.28 -12.09 -22.42
C GLU A 145 3.29 -10.62 -22.07
N ARG A 146 3.86 -10.31 -20.90
CA ARG A 146 4.05 -8.95 -20.38
C ARG A 146 5.45 -8.81 -19.81
N VAL A 147 6.08 -7.65 -20.02
CA VAL A 147 7.30 -7.25 -19.32
C VAL A 147 6.90 -6.40 -18.14
N PHE A 148 7.36 -6.76 -16.97
CA PHE A 148 7.19 -6.03 -15.73
C PHE A 148 8.54 -5.46 -15.31
N LEU A 149 8.57 -4.13 -15.09
CA LEU A 149 9.71 -3.45 -14.50
C LEU A 149 9.30 -2.95 -13.13
N LYS A 150 10.10 -3.25 -12.13
CA LYS A 150 9.93 -2.75 -10.76
C LYS A 150 11.19 -2.02 -10.35
N ARG A 151 11.04 -0.78 -9.88
CA ARG A 151 12.14 0.00 -9.36
C ARG A 151 12.56 -0.49 -8.00
N ASP A 152 13.84 -0.82 -7.84
CA ASP A 152 14.43 -1.10 -6.55
C ASP A 152 14.50 0.18 -5.71
N SER A 153 14.16 0.07 -4.44
CA SER A 153 14.14 1.22 -3.51
C SER A 153 15.55 1.61 -3.04
N VAL A 154 16.52 0.70 -3.09
CA VAL A 154 17.89 0.91 -2.62
C VAL A 154 18.79 1.39 -3.75
N GLU A 155 18.83 0.63 -4.85
CA GLU A 155 19.72 0.93 -5.99
C GLU A 155 19.10 1.91 -6.97
N ASN A 156 17.80 2.18 -6.85
CA ASN A 156 17.02 3.04 -7.74
C ASN A 156 17.03 2.60 -9.23
N ASN A 157 17.43 1.36 -9.51
CA ASN A 157 17.45 0.73 -10.83
C ASN A 157 16.16 -0.06 -11.07
N PHE A 158 15.85 -0.38 -12.34
CA PHE A 158 14.73 -1.27 -12.65
C PHE A 158 15.17 -2.74 -12.69
N ASN A 159 14.47 -3.56 -11.93
CA ASN A 159 14.48 -5.01 -12.06
C ASN A 159 13.43 -5.42 -13.09
N GLN A 160 13.80 -6.29 -14.05
CA GLN A 160 12.95 -6.72 -15.14
C GLN A 160 12.51 -8.17 -14.94
N GLU A 161 11.21 -8.42 -15.07
CA GLU A 161 10.60 -9.73 -15.04
C GLU A 161 9.69 -9.93 -16.26
N ILE A 162 9.64 -11.15 -16.79
CA ILE A 162 8.71 -11.52 -17.86
C ILE A 162 7.59 -12.35 -17.25
N ILE A 163 6.37 -11.88 -17.37
CA ILE A 163 5.18 -12.57 -16.89
C ILE A 163 4.52 -13.29 -18.06
N LEU A 164 4.49 -14.61 -17.98
CA LEU A 164 3.82 -15.47 -18.95
C LEU A 164 2.47 -15.95 -18.39
N THR A 165 1.40 -15.67 -19.10
CA THR A 165 0.05 -16.13 -18.76
C THR A 165 -0.30 -17.34 -19.62
N LYS A 166 -0.62 -18.48 -19.00
CA LYS A 166 -1.09 -19.66 -19.73
C LYS A 166 -2.44 -19.35 -20.40
N LEU A 167 -2.50 -19.54 -21.70
CA LEU A 167 -3.74 -19.44 -22.47
C LEU A 167 -4.34 -20.82 -22.64
N TYR A 168 -5.64 -20.93 -22.39
CA TYR A 168 -6.40 -22.15 -22.65
C TYR A 168 -7.30 -21.91 -23.88
N LYS A 169 -7.15 -22.76 -24.89
CA LYS A 169 -8.04 -22.73 -26.05
C LYS A 169 -9.32 -23.49 -25.70
N LYS A 170 -10.45 -22.79 -25.70
CA LYS A 170 -11.77 -23.40 -25.59
C LYS A 170 -12.40 -23.41 -26.98
N ILE A 171 -12.71 -24.61 -27.50
CA ILE A 171 -13.44 -24.76 -28.74
C ILE A 171 -14.92 -24.87 -28.37
N VAL A 172 -15.74 -24.01 -28.95
CA VAL A 172 -17.20 -24.00 -28.74
C VAL A 172 -17.83 -24.29 -30.09
N TYR A 173 -18.60 -25.34 -30.16
CA TYR A 173 -19.41 -25.68 -31.33
C TYR A 173 -20.82 -25.14 -31.11
N LYS A 174 -21.36 -24.49 -32.12
CA LYS A 174 -22.76 -24.04 -32.18
C LYS A 174 -23.36 -24.44 -33.49
N GLU A 175 -24.57 -25.02 -33.43
CA GLU A 175 -25.36 -25.38 -34.58
C GLU A 175 -26.59 -24.48 -34.62
N ASN A 176 -26.95 -24.02 -35.81
CA ASN A 176 -28.16 -23.23 -36.01
C ASN A 176 -28.77 -23.52 -37.39
N ILE A 177 -30.09 -23.41 -37.48
CA ILE A 177 -30.82 -23.53 -38.73
C ILE A 177 -30.85 -22.15 -39.38
N ILE A 178 -30.41 -22.08 -40.63
CA ILE A 178 -30.43 -20.85 -41.42
C ILE A 178 -31.82 -20.71 -42.06
N LEU A 179 -32.65 -19.84 -41.49
CA LEU A 179 -34.00 -19.60 -41.98
C LEU A 179 -34.07 -18.46 -43.01
N GLN A 180 -33.21 -17.43 -42.87
CA GLN A 180 -33.23 -16.28 -43.76
C GLN A 180 -31.83 -15.97 -44.36
N SER A 181 -30.83 -15.76 -43.53
CA SER A 181 -29.45 -15.52 -43.96
C SER A 181 -28.46 -16.01 -42.92
N LEU A 182 -27.25 -16.38 -43.37
CA LEU A 182 -26.14 -16.78 -42.49
C LEU A 182 -25.79 -15.68 -41.50
N TYR A 183 -25.77 -14.43 -41.94
CA TYR A 183 -25.49 -13.28 -41.11
C TYR A 183 -26.47 -13.13 -39.91
N LYS A 184 -27.78 -13.24 -40.20
CA LYS A 184 -28.81 -13.18 -39.16
C LYS A 184 -28.72 -14.34 -38.17
N ALA A 185 -28.50 -15.58 -38.69
CA ALA A 185 -28.31 -16.74 -37.84
C ALA A 185 -27.07 -16.63 -36.93
N ALA A 186 -25.97 -16.03 -37.40
CA ALA A 186 -24.78 -15.78 -36.59
C ALA A 186 -25.03 -14.75 -35.46
N ILE A 187 -25.71 -13.62 -35.76
CA ILE A 187 -26.04 -12.62 -34.76
C ILE A 187 -26.96 -13.19 -33.68
N ASP A 188 -27.99 -13.94 -34.04
CA ASP A 188 -28.93 -14.53 -33.08
C ASP A 188 -28.25 -15.50 -32.11
N GLN A 189 -27.16 -16.12 -32.52
CA GLN A 189 -26.33 -17.02 -31.71
C GLN A 189 -25.18 -16.29 -30.99
N LYS A 190 -25.02 -14.98 -31.18
CA LYS A 190 -23.91 -14.20 -30.64
C LYS A 190 -22.54 -14.78 -31.01
N ILE A 191 -22.38 -15.15 -32.27
CA ILE A 191 -21.12 -15.63 -32.87
C ILE A 191 -20.41 -14.45 -33.53
#